data_a55bcaabc5f553a605a3193c71ad4bf9
#
_entry.id   a55bcaabc5f553a605a3193c71ad4bf9
#
_cell.length_a   1.000
_cell.length_b   1.000
_cell.length_c   1.000
_cell.angle_alpha   90.00
_cell.angle_beta   90.00
_cell.angle_gamma   90.00
#
_symmetry.space_group_name_H-M   'P 1'
#
loop_
_entity.id
_entity.type
_entity.pdbx_description
1 polymer ?
#
loop_
_entity_poly.entity_id
_entity_poly.type
_entity_poly.pdbx_seq_one_letter_code
_entity_poly.pdbx_strand_id
1 'polypeptide(L)'
;MSSSGSTGARIGHVGIAVPNLESALAFYRDVLGLVPQPPETVDGATVVSLALGGSEVELLASHDPESPIGRFLARRGAGIHHVCYRVPDLEAALARCRALGYRLIDEAPRPGAHGRRVAFVHPKATAGILLELSD
;
A
#
# COMPACT_ATOMS: atom_id res chain seq x y z
N MET A 1 -28.15 11.28 -0.34
CA MET A 1 -27.64 10.78 -0.74
C MET A 1 -27.15 9.81 -0.38
N SER A 2 -27.55 9.60 -0.59
CA SER A 2 -27.21 8.69 -0.31
C SER A 2 -26.12 8.40 -0.02
N SER A 3 -26.11 8.06 0.47
CA SER A 3 -24.95 7.59 0.82
C SER A 3 -24.26 6.90 -0.24
N SER A 4 -24.39 7.41 -1.36
CA SER A 4 -23.64 6.84 -2.46
C SER A 4 -22.20 6.77 -2.03
N GLY A 5 -21.52 5.74 -2.27
CA GLY A 5 -20.19 5.50 -1.82
C GLY A 5 -20.09 4.90 -0.44
N SER A 6 -21.20 4.69 0.23
CA SER A 6 -21.18 4.09 1.54
C SER A 6 -21.04 2.58 1.46
N THR A 7 -19.99 2.13 0.76
CA THR A 7 -19.69 0.71 0.65
C THR A 7 -18.80 0.23 1.79
N GLY A 8 -18.32 1.16 2.62
CA GLY A 8 -17.32 0.86 3.63
C GLY A 8 -15.90 0.82 3.10
N ALA A 9 -15.70 0.85 1.80
CA ALA A 9 -14.37 0.90 1.22
C ALA A 9 -13.82 2.32 1.30
N ARG A 10 -12.53 2.45 1.62
CA ARG A 10 -11.87 3.75 1.71
C ARG A 10 -10.40 3.60 1.39
N ILE A 11 -9.73 4.70 1.07
CA ILE A 11 -8.29 4.68 0.87
C ILE A 11 -7.63 4.46 2.22
N GLY A 12 -6.87 3.39 2.35
CA GLY A 12 -6.09 3.12 3.54
C GLY A 12 -4.75 3.84 3.50
N HIS A 13 -4.00 3.63 2.42
CA HIS A 13 -2.74 4.35 2.23
C HIS A 13 -2.33 4.37 0.76
N VAL A 14 -1.37 5.24 0.47
CA VAL A 14 -0.65 5.26 -0.80
C VAL A 14 0.80 4.89 -0.50
N GLY A 15 1.30 3.85 -1.15
CA GLY A 15 2.68 3.40 -0.99
C GLY A 15 3.58 4.01 -2.04
N ILE A 16 4.62 4.71 -1.61
CA ILE A 16 5.54 5.42 -2.49
C ILE A 16 6.94 4.87 -2.29
N ALA A 17 7.52 4.32 -3.35
CA ALA A 17 8.89 3.81 -3.31
C ALA A 17 9.86 4.97 -3.50
N VAL A 18 10.84 5.06 -2.62
CA VAL A 18 11.84 6.15 -2.66
C VAL A 18 13.23 5.56 -2.48
N PRO A 19 14.24 6.15 -3.13
CA PRO A 19 15.61 5.65 -2.97
C PRO A 19 16.21 5.99 -1.62
N ASN A 20 15.78 7.08 -0.99
CA ASN A 20 16.32 7.52 0.28
C ASN A 20 15.19 8.02 1.17
N LEU A 21 14.96 7.32 2.29
CA LEU A 21 13.87 7.66 3.21
C LEU A 21 14.04 9.03 3.82
N GLU A 22 15.25 9.37 4.27
CA GLU A 22 15.46 10.62 4.98
C GLU A 22 15.18 11.83 4.08
N SER A 23 15.62 11.77 2.84
CA SER A 23 15.35 12.84 1.88
C SER A 23 13.87 13.00 1.60
N ALA A 24 13.17 11.86 1.46
CA ALA A 24 11.73 11.87 1.19
C ALA A 24 10.95 12.37 2.40
N LEU A 25 11.34 11.94 3.61
CA LEU A 25 10.65 12.35 4.83
C LEU A 25 10.72 13.84 5.07
N ALA A 26 11.80 14.49 4.65
CA ALA A 26 12.01 15.92 4.90
C ALA A 26 10.83 16.77 4.44
N PHE A 27 10.30 16.52 3.25
CA PHE A 27 9.16 17.27 2.74
C PHE A 27 7.93 17.11 3.63
N TYR A 28 7.63 15.87 4.01
CA TYR A 28 6.43 15.58 4.81
C TYR A 28 6.51 16.18 6.21
N ARG A 29 7.70 16.18 6.81
CA ARG A 29 7.91 16.80 8.12
C ARG A 29 7.91 18.31 8.03
N ASP A 30 8.69 18.86 7.09
CA ASP A 30 9.00 20.29 7.10
C ASP A 30 7.90 21.11 6.47
N VAL A 31 7.22 20.58 5.46
CA VAL A 31 6.17 21.32 4.75
C VAL A 31 4.79 20.94 5.29
N LEU A 32 4.51 19.65 5.44
CA LEU A 32 3.19 19.20 5.86
C LEU A 32 3.06 19.03 7.38
N GLY A 33 4.16 19.11 8.11
CA GLY A 33 4.14 19.02 9.56
C GLY A 33 3.76 17.63 10.09
N LEU A 34 3.97 16.58 9.30
CA LEU A 34 3.58 15.23 9.68
C LEU A 34 4.67 14.58 10.53
N VAL A 35 4.26 13.68 11.43
CA VAL A 35 5.16 12.97 12.32
C VAL A 35 5.27 11.52 11.84
N PRO A 36 6.47 11.05 11.45
CA PRO A 36 6.64 9.67 11.00
C PRO A 36 6.39 8.68 12.13
N GLN A 37 5.72 7.58 11.82
CA GLN A 37 5.59 6.45 12.74
C GLN A 37 6.91 5.69 12.77
N PRO A 38 7.15 4.86 13.80
CA PRO A 38 8.36 4.04 13.84
C PRO A 38 8.49 3.17 12.60
N PRO A 39 9.71 3.02 12.06
CA PRO A 39 9.91 2.20 10.86
C PRO A 39 9.58 0.73 11.11
N GLU A 40 9.09 0.06 10.07
CA GLU A 40 8.88 -1.38 10.09
C GLU A 40 9.58 -2.01 8.88
N THR A 41 9.86 -3.30 8.98
CA THR A 41 10.41 -4.06 7.85
C THR A 41 9.32 -4.99 7.33
N VAL A 42 9.02 -4.89 6.04
CA VAL A 42 8.05 -5.74 5.36
C VAL A 42 8.64 -6.17 4.03
N ASP A 43 8.75 -7.49 3.81
CA ASP A 43 9.26 -8.06 2.56
C ASP A 43 10.59 -7.45 2.11
N GLY A 44 11.50 -7.24 3.06
CA GLY A 44 12.83 -6.71 2.77
C GLY A 44 12.89 -5.21 2.55
N ALA A 45 11.78 -4.51 2.71
CA ALA A 45 11.74 -3.05 2.61
C ALA A 45 11.54 -2.43 3.97
N THR A 46 12.07 -1.22 4.14
CA THR A 46 11.76 -0.39 5.29
C THR A 46 10.54 0.46 4.95
N VAL A 47 9.54 0.42 5.81
CA VAL A 47 8.27 1.13 5.63
C VAL A 47 8.13 2.18 6.73
N VAL A 48 7.92 3.42 6.34
CA VAL A 48 7.63 4.50 7.28
C VAL A 48 6.29 5.10 6.91
N SER A 49 5.36 5.07 7.86
CA SER A 49 4.00 5.57 7.65
C SER A 49 3.84 6.95 8.26
N LEU A 50 3.05 7.78 7.58
CA LEU A 50 2.72 9.12 8.04
C LEU A 50 1.21 9.28 7.93
N ALA A 51 0.55 9.61 9.04
CA ALA A 51 -0.89 9.82 9.04
C ALA A 51 -1.22 11.12 8.30
N LEU A 52 -2.22 11.07 7.45
CA LEU A 52 -2.64 12.21 6.63
C LEU A 52 -4.16 12.21 6.57
N GLY A 53 -4.78 12.83 7.55
CA GLY A 53 -6.22 12.76 7.70
C GLY A 53 -6.64 11.35 8.08
N GLY A 54 -7.64 10.80 7.43
CA GLY A 54 -8.10 9.44 7.67
C GLY A 54 -7.32 8.37 6.93
N SER A 55 -6.27 8.75 6.20
CA SER A 55 -5.46 7.84 5.41
C SER A 55 -4.01 7.96 5.82
N GLU A 56 -3.12 7.25 5.11
CA GLU A 56 -1.69 7.30 5.37
C GLU A 56 -0.92 7.36 4.07
N VAL A 57 0.27 7.96 4.12
CA VAL A 57 1.30 7.78 3.11
C VAL A 57 2.33 6.83 3.70
N GLU A 58 2.71 5.80 2.93
CA GLU A 58 3.79 4.90 3.32
C GLU A 58 4.96 5.14 2.39
N LEU A 59 6.10 5.50 2.95
CA LEU A 59 7.34 5.62 2.20
C LEU A 59 8.09 4.30 2.33
N LEU A 60 8.51 3.76 1.18
CA LEU A 60 9.08 2.42 1.10
C LEU A 60 10.46 2.52 0.46
N ALA A 61 11.47 1.99 1.13
CA ALA A 61 12.81 1.95 0.58
C ALA A 61 13.44 0.58 0.85
N SER A 62 14.35 0.17 -0.02
CA SER A 62 15.06 -1.09 0.18
C SER A 62 16.43 -1.02 -0.46
N HIS A 63 17.43 -1.54 0.25
CA HIS A 63 18.77 -1.73 -0.28
C HIS A 63 18.94 -3.14 -0.84
N ASP A 64 17.92 -3.99 -0.72
CA ASP A 64 17.96 -5.36 -1.24
C ASP A 64 17.41 -5.35 -2.67
N PRO A 65 18.27 -5.57 -3.68
CA PRO A 65 17.82 -5.56 -5.07
C PRO A 65 16.86 -6.69 -5.42
N GLU A 66 16.78 -7.71 -4.56
CA GLU A 66 15.86 -8.83 -4.76
C GLU A 66 14.49 -8.61 -4.13
N SER A 67 14.35 -7.60 -3.28
CA SER A 67 13.05 -7.29 -2.70
C SER A 67 12.11 -6.67 -3.74
N PRO A 68 10.80 -6.76 -3.55
CA PRO A 68 9.86 -6.14 -4.50
C PRO A 68 10.10 -4.64 -4.68
N ILE A 69 10.37 -3.92 -3.58
CA ILE A 69 10.63 -2.48 -3.66
C ILE A 69 11.97 -2.21 -4.33
N GLY A 70 13.01 -3.00 -4.02
CA GLY A 70 14.30 -2.87 -4.69
C GLY A 70 14.19 -3.05 -6.19
N ARG A 71 13.43 -4.07 -6.63
CA ARG A 71 13.19 -4.31 -8.05
C ARG A 71 12.40 -3.17 -8.70
N PHE A 72 11.41 -2.66 -8.00
CA PHE A 72 10.63 -1.52 -8.52
C PHE A 72 11.52 -0.30 -8.73
N LEU A 73 12.34 0.05 -7.73
CA LEU A 73 13.24 1.20 -7.81
C LEU A 73 14.25 1.04 -8.94
N ALA A 74 14.77 -0.17 -9.13
CA ALA A 74 15.74 -0.44 -10.20
C ALA A 74 15.11 -0.26 -11.57
N ARG A 75 13.84 -0.63 -11.72
CA ARG A 75 13.14 -0.57 -13.02
C ARG A 75 12.53 0.80 -13.31
N ARG A 76 11.97 1.45 -12.30
CA ARG A 76 11.14 2.64 -12.51
C ARG A 76 11.65 3.88 -11.79
N GLY A 77 12.58 3.73 -10.84
CA GLY A 77 12.96 4.82 -9.96
C GLY A 77 11.87 5.12 -8.93
N ALA A 78 11.95 6.28 -8.31
CA ALA A 78 10.97 6.69 -7.30
C ALA A 78 9.58 6.84 -7.92
N GLY A 79 8.55 6.48 -7.16
CA GLY A 79 7.18 6.64 -7.64
C GLY A 79 6.18 5.90 -6.79
N ILE A 80 4.91 6.07 -7.11
CA ILE A 80 3.83 5.36 -6.44
C ILE A 80 3.95 3.88 -6.79
N HIS A 81 4.07 3.05 -5.75
CA HIS A 81 4.19 1.61 -5.91
C HIS A 81 2.82 0.93 -5.86
N HIS A 82 1.97 1.35 -4.93
CA HIS A 82 0.64 0.76 -4.81
C HIS A 82 -0.31 1.71 -4.10
N VAL A 83 -1.60 1.41 -4.22
CA VAL A 83 -2.65 2.06 -3.45
C VAL A 83 -3.36 0.97 -2.66
N CYS A 84 -3.59 1.22 -1.38
CA CYS A 84 -4.33 0.30 -0.51
C CYS A 84 -5.74 0.82 -0.29
N TYR A 85 -6.71 -0.04 -0.52
CA TYR A 85 -8.08 0.22 -0.14
C TYR A 85 -8.41 -0.62 1.08
N ARG A 86 -8.97 0.03 2.10
CA ARG A 86 -9.43 -0.67 3.30
C ARG A 86 -10.88 -1.06 3.12
N VAL A 87 -11.19 -2.33 3.39
CA VAL A 87 -12.53 -2.87 3.21
C VAL A 87 -13.02 -3.45 4.53
N PRO A 88 -14.34 -3.52 4.75
CA PRO A 88 -14.87 -4.03 6.02
C PRO A 88 -14.59 -5.52 6.23
N ASP A 89 -14.50 -6.31 5.15
CA ASP A 89 -14.33 -7.76 5.22
C ASP A 89 -13.42 -8.20 4.10
N LEU A 90 -12.16 -8.46 4.43
CA LEU A 90 -11.14 -8.80 3.43
C LEU A 90 -11.45 -10.12 2.74
N GLU A 91 -11.87 -11.14 3.50
CA GLU A 91 -12.20 -12.43 2.90
C GLU A 91 -13.35 -12.31 1.90
N ALA A 92 -14.35 -11.52 2.24
CA ALA A 92 -15.50 -11.31 1.33
C ALA A 92 -15.05 -10.57 0.06
N ALA A 93 -14.16 -9.59 0.18
CA ALA A 93 -13.64 -8.87 -0.97
C ALA A 93 -12.86 -9.80 -1.90
N LEU A 94 -12.02 -10.66 -1.33
CA LEU A 94 -11.24 -11.63 -2.12
C LEU A 94 -12.14 -12.65 -2.80
N ALA A 95 -13.17 -13.14 -2.08
CA ALA A 95 -14.13 -14.05 -2.67
C ALA A 95 -14.85 -13.42 -3.85
N ARG A 96 -15.18 -12.13 -3.74
CA ARG A 96 -15.83 -11.41 -4.82
C ARG A 96 -14.90 -11.24 -6.02
N CYS A 97 -13.61 -10.96 -5.79
CA CYS A 97 -12.63 -10.91 -6.86
C CYS A 97 -12.61 -12.24 -7.63
N ARG A 98 -12.56 -13.36 -6.92
CA ARG A 98 -12.54 -14.67 -7.54
C ARG A 98 -13.83 -14.94 -8.32
N ALA A 99 -14.97 -14.61 -7.72
CA ALA A 99 -16.27 -14.85 -8.36
C ALA A 99 -16.42 -14.05 -9.66
N LEU A 100 -15.83 -12.86 -9.71
CA LEU A 100 -15.92 -11.99 -10.89
C LEU A 100 -14.75 -12.19 -11.86
N GLY A 101 -13.81 -13.09 -11.55
CA GLY A 101 -12.71 -13.40 -12.45
C GLY A 101 -11.53 -12.43 -12.38
N TYR A 102 -11.45 -11.59 -11.36
CA TYR A 102 -10.29 -10.72 -11.18
C TYR A 102 -9.13 -11.51 -10.61
N ARG A 103 -7.97 -11.36 -11.24
CA ARG A 103 -6.76 -12.10 -10.86
C ARG A 103 -6.17 -11.55 -9.57
N LEU A 104 -5.89 -12.45 -8.63
CA LEU A 104 -5.26 -12.10 -7.36
C LEU A 104 -3.80 -12.50 -7.37
N ILE A 105 -2.94 -11.70 -6.71
CA ILE A 105 -1.59 -12.13 -6.38
C ILE A 105 -1.66 -12.99 -5.12
N ASP A 106 -2.41 -12.54 -4.10
CA ASP A 106 -2.59 -13.27 -2.86
C ASP A 106 -4.00 -13.85 -2.82
N GLU A 107 -4.08 -15.18 -2.78
CA GLU A 107 -5.39 -15.86 -2.71
C GLU A 107 -6.01 -15.79 -1.32
N ALA A 108 -5.19 -15.52 -0.32
CA ALA A 108 -5.63 -15.42 1.07
C ALA A 108 -4.92 -14.26 1.75
N PRO A 109 -5.50 -13.69 2.81
CA PRO A 109 -4.86 -12.61 3.55
C PRO A 109 -3.50 -13.03 4.12
N ARG A 110 -2.57 -12.09 4.13
CA ARG A 110 -1.26 -12.27 4.74
C ARG A 110 -0.89 -11.04 5.58
N PRO A 111 0.12 -11.17 6.46
CA PRO A 111 0.52 -10.04 7.29
C PRO A 111 1.08 -8.88 6.46
N GLY A 112 0.72 -7.68 6.85
CA GLY A 112 1.27 -6.45 6.30
C GLY A 112 1.78 -5.55 7.41
N ALA A 113 2.05 -4.29 7.07
CA ALA A 113 2.52 -3.33 8.06
C ALA A 113 1.47 -3.08 9.14
N HIS A 114 1.93 -2.76 10.35
CA HIS A 114 1.10 -2.39 11.49
C HIS A 114 0.13 -3.50 11.92
N GLY A 115 0.51 -4.75 11.72
CA GLY A 115 -0.30 -5.89 12.13
C GLY A 115 -1.58 -6.06 11.32
N ARG A 116 -1.72 -5.37 10.21
CA ARG A 116 -2.90 -5.49 9.37
C ARG A 116 -2.81 -6.72 8.49
N ARG A 117 -3.97 -7.19 8.06
CA ARG A 117 -4.05 -8.25 7.07
C ARG A 117 -4.24 -7.63 5.71
N VAL A 118 -3.50 -8.11 4.73
CA VAL A 118 -3.50 -7.53 3.39
C VAL A 118 -3.53 -8.63 2.33
N ALA A 119 -3.94 -8.25 1.13
CA ALA A 119 -3.84 -9.11 -0.05
C ALA A 119 -3.73 -8.22 -1.28
N PHE A 120 -2.86 -8.60 -2.21
CA PHE A 120 -2.65 -7.83 -3.43
C PHE A 120 -3.47 -8.39 -4.59
N VAL A 121 -4.05 -7.46 -5.36
CA VAL A 121 -4.76 -7.76 -6.60
C VAL A 121 -3.79 -7.54 -7.76
N HIS A 122 -3.77 -8.47 -8.72
CA HIS A 122 -2.83 -8.39 -9.82
C HIS A 122 -3.10 -7.15 -10.68
N PRO A 123 -2.06 -6.42 -11.12
CA PRO A 123 -2.25 -5.21 -11.93
C PRO A 123 -3.06 -5.41 -13.20
N LYS A 124 -3.04 -6.60 -13.80
CA LYS A 124 -3.84 -6.88 -15.00
C LYS A 124 -5.34 -6.77 -14.74
N ALA A 125 -5.76 -7.01 -13.50
CA ALA A 125 -7.18 -6.91 -13.13
C ALA A 125 -7.61 -5.46 -12.88
N THR A 126 -6.65 -4.55 -12.72
CA THR A 126 -6.91 -3.20 -12.23
C THR A 126 -6.28 -2.13 -13.12
N ALA A 127 -6.21 -2.38 -14.41
CA ALA A 127 -5.72 -1.44 -15.42
C ALA A 127 -4.24 -1.05 -15.23
N GLY A 128 -3.43 -1.97 -14.71
CA GLY A 128 -1.99 -1.76 -14.58
C GLY A 128 -1.53 -1.19 -13.25
N ILE A 129 -2.44 -1.02 -12.30
CA ILE A 129 -2.12 -0.45 -10.99
C ILE A 129 -2.10 -1.57 -9.96
N LEU A 130 -1.02 -1.66 -9.18
CA LEU A 130 -0.97 -2.61 -8.08
C LEU A 130 -1.87 -2.14 -6.96
N LEU A 131 -2.92 -2.90 -6.67
CA LEU A 131 -3.85 -2.59 -5.59
C LEU A 131 -3.66 -3.54 -4.44
N GLU A 132 -3.72 -2.98 -3.23
CA GLU A 132 -3.70 -3.74 -2.00
C GLU A 132 -5.06 -3.62 -1.34
N LEU A 133 -5.59 -4.72 -0.83
CA LEU A 133 -6.80 -4.71 -0.02
C LEU A 133 -6.42 -5.03 1.41
N SER A 134 -7.07 -4.39 2.36
CA SER A 134 -6.80 -4.56 3.78
C SER A 134 -8.10 -4.45 4.57
N ASP A 135 -8.14 -5.05 5.76
CA ASP A 135 -9.26 -4.78 6.67
C ASP A 135 -8.81 -4.14 8.00
#